data_b5b27662d61af9163a7daa097d33bedc
#
_entry.id   b5b27662d61af9163a7daa097d33bedc
#
_cell.length_a   1.000
_cell.length_b   1.000
_cell.length_c   1.000
_cell.angle_alpha   90.00
_cell.angle_beta   90.00
_cell.angle_gamma   90.00
#
_symmetry.space_group_name_H-M   'P 1'
#
loop_
_entity.id
_entity.type
_entity.pdbx_description
1 polymer ?
#
loop_
_entity_poly.entity_id
_entity_poly.type
_entity_poly.pdbx_seq_one_letter_code
_entity_poly.pdbx_strand_id
1 'polypeptide(L)'
;MQSEKTALVLGAKGGIGGEVMRQMQASGWTVRAFARRLNAARSPEPCVSWIEGDAMNREDVLKAAQGCSVIVHAVNPPGYRRWSELVLPMLDNTIAAAIKEKATLLLPGTVYNYGPDAFPLLTENAPQSPVTRKGAIRVEMERRLREASENGARVLIVRAGDFFGPGASNSWFSQGLVKLGKPVKTVSRPSSPGIGHAWAYLPDVAQTMLALLEKRSALDA
;
A
#
# COMPACT_ATOMS: atom_id res chain seq x y z
N MET A 1 19.97 9.66 19.13
CA MET A 1 19.05 8.53 19.41
C MET A 1 18.58 8.01 18.06
N GLN A 2 18.95 6.77 17.68
CA GLN A 2 18.33 6.12 16.52
C GLN A 2 16.83 6.04 16.82
N SER A 3 15.98 6.66 15.98
CA SER A 3 14.54 6.45 16.08
C SER A 3 14.29 4.97 15.98
N GLU A 4 13.65 4.38 16.98
CA GLU A 4 13.30 2.96 16.95
C GLU A 4 12.60 2.65 15.62
N LYS A 5 13.09 1.64 14.92
CA LYS A 5 12.51 1.16 13.67
C LYS A 5 11.17 0.47 13.97
N THR A 6 10.16 1.24 14.35
CA THR A 6 8.82 0.73 14.64
C THR A 6 7.84 1.19 13.56
N ALA A 7 7.15 0.24 12.95
CA ALA A 7 6.18 0.49 11.90
C ALA A 7 4.80 -0.08 12.23
N LEU A 8 3.75 0.67 11.86
CA LEU A 8 2.37 0.17 11.80
C LEU A 8 2.05 -0.21 10.35
N VAL A 9 1.53 -1.42 10.13
CA VAL A 9 1.08 -1.87 8.80
C VAL A 9 -0.41 -2.11 8.82
N LEU A 10 -1.19 -1.17 8.27
CA LEU A 10 -2.61 -1.36 8.01
C LEU A 10 -2.76 -2.22 6.75
N GLY A 11 -3.56 -3.29 6.84
CA GLY A 11 -3.71 -4.25 5.74
C GLY A 11 -2.63 -5.35 5.72
N ALA A 12 -1.99 -5.64 6.84
CA ALA A 12 -0.94 -6.66 6.99
C ALA A 12 -1.35 -8.09 6.57
N LYS A 13 -2.65 -8.39 6.47
CA LYS A 13 -3.17 -9.67 5.92
C LYS A 13 -3.31 -9.67 4.39
N GLY A 14 -3.12 -8.53 3.74
CA GLY A 14 -3.19 -8.39 2.27
C GLY A 14 -1.87 -8.73 1.59
N GLY A 15 -1.87 -8.82 0.25
CA GLY A 15 -0.67 -9.14 -0.52
C GLY A 15 0.49 -8.17 -0.24
N ILE A 16 0.34 -6.92 -0.65
CA ILE A 16 1.43 -5.93 -0.50
C ILE A 16 1.69 -5.58 0.96
N GLY A 17 0.66 -5.45 1.81
CA GLY A 17 0.85 -5.15 3.23
C GLY A 17 1.57 -6.29 3.98
N GLY A 18 1.22 -7.54 3.67
CA GLY A 18 1.89 -8.71 4.25
C GLY A 18 3.35 -8.84 3.79
N GLU A 19 3.63 -8.55 2.53
CA GLU A 19 4.99 -8.63 2.01
C GLU A 19 5.87 -7.50 2.56
N VAL A 20 5.35 -6.26 2.64
CA VAL A 20 6.05 -5.14 3.30
C VAL A 20 6.33 -5.47 4.76
N MET A 21 5.35 -5.99 5.50
CA MET A 21 5.53 -6.45 6.88
C MET A 21 6.68 -7.45 7.00
N ARG A 22 6.67 -8.50 6.16
CA ARG A 22 7.68 -9.56 6.15
C ARG A 22 9.09 -9.01 5.89
N GLN A 23 9.22 -8.12 4.92
CA GLN A 23 10.52 -7.53 4.58
C GLN A 23 11.00 -6.52 5.64
N MET A 24 10.09 -5.74 6.24
CA MET A 24 10.41 -4.88 7.38
C MET A 24 10.95 -5.71 8.56
N GLN A 25 10.26 -6.80 8.90
CA GLN A 25 10.72 -7.73 9.94
C GLN A 25 12.12 -8.26 9.64
N ALA A 26 12.36 -8.74 8.43
CA ALA A 26 13.67 -9.24 7.99
C ALA A 26 14.78 -8.17 8.04
N SER A 27 14.41 -6.89 7.93
CA SER A 27 15.32 -5.73 8.02
C SER A 27 15.43 -5.14 9.43
N GLY A 28 14.97 -5.88 10.45
CA GLY A 28 15.12 -5.51 11.85
C GLY A 28 14.14 -4.45 12.36
N TRP A 29 12.99 -4.29 11.70
CA TRP A 29 11.90 -3.45 12.19
C TRP A 29 11.05 -4.18 13.21
N THR A 30 10.60 -3.48 14.23
CA THR A 30 9.46 -3.89 15.05
C THR A 30 8.19 -3.52 14.30
N VAL A 31 7.34 -4.51 14.01
CA VAL A 31 6.14 -4.29 13.20
C VAL A 31 4.88 -4.53 14.01
N ARG A 32 3.98 -3.58 13.97
CA ARG A 32 2.60 -3.70 14.44
C ARG A 32 1.70 -3.99 13.23
N ALA A 33 1.23 -5.22 13.17
CA ALA A 33 0.35 -5.69 12.10
C ALA A 33 -1.12 -5.45 12.47
N PHE A 34 -1.79 -4.53 11.76
CA PHE A 34 -3.14 -4.12 12.09
C PHE A 34 -4.18 -4.86 11.24
N ALA A 35 -5.18 -5.45 11.89
CA ALA A 35 -6.24 -6.21 11.24
C ALA A 35 -7.56 -6.19 12.03
N ARG A 36 -8.69 -6.25 11.31
CA ARG A 36 -10.04 -6.23 11.92
C ARG A 36 -10.38 -7.44 12.79
N ARG A 37 -9.73 -8.56 12.57
CA ARG A 37 -9.92 -9.81 13.35
C ARG A 37 -8.62 -10.56 13.41
N LEU A 38 -8.24 -11.01 14.59
CA LEU A 38 -7.09 -11.85 14.79
C LEU A 38 -7.54 -13.32 14.76
N ASN A 39 -6.76 -14.17 14.09
CA ASN A 39 -6.97 -15.62 14.17
C ASN A 39 -6.23 -16.13 15.41
N ALA A 40 -6.91 -16.81 16.31
CA ALA A 40 -6.35 -17.34 17.54
C ALA A 40 -5.18 -18.36 17.35
N ALA A 41 -5.02 -18.88 16.14
CA ALA A 41 -4.04 -19.94 15.82
C ALA A 41 -2.74 -19.42 15.18
N ARG A 42 -2.41 -18.13 15.31
CA ARG A 42 -1.13 -17.64 14.77
C ARG A 42 0.01 -17.92 15.74
N SER A 43 1.06 -18.55 15.22
CA SER A 43 2.33 -18.66 15.95
C SER A 43 2.92 -17.28 16.19
N PRO A 44 3.55 -17.04 17.35
CA PRO A 44 4.30 -15.80 17.57
C PRO A 44 5.36 -15.62 16.50
N GLU A 45 5.40 -14.41 15.91
CA GLU A 45 6.44 -14.03 14.96
C GLU A 45 7.39 -13.05 15.66
N PRO A 46 8.73 -13.27 15.63
CA PRO A 46 9.67 -12.33 16.23
C PRO A 46 9.48 -10.92 15.70
N CYS A 47 9.52 -9.92 16.58
CA CYS A 47 9.39 -8.50 16.21
C CYS A 47 8.08 -8.11 15.51
N VAL A 48 7.05 -8.98 15.50
CA VAL A 48 5.71 -8.68 14.96
C VAL A 48 4.68 -8.81 16.06
N SER A 49 3.94 -7.74 16.31
CA SER A 49 2.78 -7.73 17.20
C SER A 49 1.50 -7.48 16.39
N TRP A 50 0.50 -8.34 16.58
CA TRP A 50 -0.79 -8.19 15.92
C TRP A 50 -1.73 -7.36 16.80
N ILE A 51 -2.31 -6.31 16.18
CA ILE A 51 -3.27 -5.41 16.83
C ILE A 51 -4.61 -5.54 16.12
N GLU A 52 -5.66 -5.82 16.90
CA GLU A 52 -7.01 -5.83 16.41
C GLU A 52 -7.61 -4.42 16.44
N GLY A 53 -8.26 -4.03 15.33
CA GLY A 53 -8.92 -2.74 15.20
C GLY A 53 -9.47 -2.50 13.79
N ASP A 54 -10.28 -1.47 13.64
CA ASP A 54 -10.86 -1.07 12.36
C ASP A 54 -10.20 0.21 11.83
N ALA A 55 -9.71 0.19 10.59
CA ALA A 55 -9.15 1.37 9.93
C ALA A 55 -10.20 2.50 9.74
N MET A 56 -11.49 2.19 9.80
CA MET A 56 -12.59 3.15 9.83
C MET A 56 -12.74 3.84 11.20
N ASN A 57 -12.19 3.25 12.25
CA ASN A 57 -12.20 3.84 13.59
C ASN A 57 -10.90 4.63 13.81
N ARG A 58 -11.03 5.94 13.92
CA ARG A 58 -9.88 6.85 14.10
C ARG A 58 -9.09 6.55 15.37
N GLU A 59 -9.77 6.24 16.48
CA GLU A 59 -9.12 5.96 17.75
C GLU A 59 -8.30 4.68 17.72
N ASP A 60 -8.82 3.63 17.08
CA ASP A 60 -8.08 2.38 16.88
C ASP A 60 -6.77 2.63 16.13
N VAL A 61 -6.83 3.41 15.03
CA VAL A 61 -5.64 3.74 14.23
C VAL A 61 -4.65 4.60 15.02
N LEU A 62 -5.13 5.63 15.72
CA LEU A 62 -4.29 6.49 16.56
C LEU A 62 -3.59 5.70 17.67
N LYS A 63 -4.32 4.81 18.34
CA LYS A 63 -3.77 3.95 19.40
C LYS A 63 -2.72 2.98 18.86
N ALA A 64 -3.01 2.34 17.73
CA ALA A 64 -2.08 1.40 17.10
C ALA A 64 -0.79 2.08 16.60
N ALA A 65 -0.88 3.34 16.15
CA ALA A 65 0.23 4.10 15.60
C ALA A 65 1.16 4.71 16.66
N GLN A 66 0.77 4.73 17.92
CA GLN A 66 1.51 5.41 18.98
C GLN A 66 2.98 4.97 19.03
N GLY A 67 3.92 5.92 18.90
CA GLY A 67 5.36 5.68 18.89
C GLY A 67 5.90 5.02 17.61
N CYS A 68 5.10 4.87 16.56
CA CYS A 68 5.60 4.40 15.27
C CYS A 68 6.30 5.52 14.50
N SER A 69 7.44 5.19 13.87
CA SER A 69 8.14 6.11 12.95
C SER A 69 7.68 6.00 11.50
N VAL A 70 6.95 4.92 11.17
CA VAL A 70 6.39 4.65 9.83
C VAL A 70 4.98 4.08 9.97
N ILE A 71 4.07 4.51 9.10
CA ILE A 71 2.74 3.94 8.96
C ILE A 71 2.52 3.55 7.50
N VAL A 72 2.36 2.26 7.24
CA VAL A 72 2.07 1.71 5.91
C VAL A 72 0.56 1.63 5.73
N HIS A 73 0.01 2.39 4.77
CA HIS A 73 -1.40 2.35 4.42
C HIS A 73 -1.62 1.37 3.27
N ALA A 74 -1.68 0.06 3.57
CA ALA A 74 -1.92 -1.00 2.59
C ALA A 74 -3.32 -1.63 2.72
N VAL A 75 -4.22 -0.98 3.48
CA VAL A 75 -5.59 -1.45 3.65
C VAL A 75 -6.43 -1.15 2.41
N ASN A 76 -7.16 -2.17 1.94
CA ASN A 76 -8.05 -2.05 0.80
C ASN A 76 -9.29 -2.91 1.05
N PRO A 77 -10.52 -2.38 0.86
CA PRO A 77 -11.75 -3.16 0.99
C PRO A 77 -11.77 -4.36 0.05
N PRO A 78 -12.11 -5.57 0.54
CA PRO A 78 -12.14 -6.78 -0.27
C PRO A 78 -13.10 -6.65 -1.47
N GLY A 79 -12.68 -7.10 -2.64
CA GLY A 79 -13.51 -7.10 -3.86
C GLY A 79 -13.94 -5.71 -4.32
N TYR A 80 -13.29 -4.65 -3.86
CA TYR A 80 -13.61 -3.24 -4.19
C TYR A 80 -15.05 -2.83 -3.80
N ARG A 81 -15.67 -3.54 -2.83
CA ARG A 81 -17.01 -3.22 -2.37
C ARG A 81 -17.02 -1.93 -1.56
N ARG A 82 -18.00 -1.06 -1.84
CA ARG A 82 -18.17 0.25 -1.18
C ARG A 82 -16.87 1.09 -1.15
N TRP A 83 -16.09 0.98 -2.21
CA TRP A 83 -14.74 1.54 -2.25
C TRP A 83 -14.74 3.06 -2.10
N SER A 84 -15.68 3.75 -2.76
CA SER A 84 -15.86 5.20 -2.66
C SER A 84 -16.19 5.69 -1.24
N GLU A 85 -16.83 4.82 -0.43
CA GLU A 85 -17.25 5.19 0.93
C GLU A 85 -16.19 4.87 2.00
N LEU A 86 -15.34 3.88 1.75
CA LEU A 86 -14.45 3.33 2.78
C LEU A 86 -13.00 3.82 2.63
N VAL A 87 -12.50 3.96 1.39
CA VAL A 87 -11.07 4.18 1.15
C VAL A 87 -10.60 5.52 1.69
N LEU A 88 -11.35 6.60 1.40
CA LEU A 88 -10.96 7.94 1.81
C LEU A 88 -11.01 8.14 3.33
N PRO A 89 -12.08 7.74 4.06
CA PRO A 89 -12.08 7.83 5.52
C PRO A 89 -10.98 7.01 6.20
N MET A 90 -10.66 5.80 5.69
CA MET A 90 -9.53 5.02 6.21
C MET A 90 -8.20 5.73 6.02
N LEU A 91 -8.02 6.39 4.86
CA LEU A 91 -6.81 7.17 4.59
C LEU A 91 -6.73 8.39 5.53
N ASP A 92 -7.83 9.13 5.73
CA ASP A 92 -7.86 10.28 6.61
C ASP A 92 -7.49 9.92 8.06
N ASN A 93 -7.94 8.76 8.55
CA ASN A 93 -7.53 8.25 9.86
C ASN A 93 -6.03 7.95 9.91
N THR A 94 -5.48 7.41 8.83
CA THR A 94 -4.03 7.14 8.73
C THR A 94 -3.21 8.42 8.67
N ILE A 95 -3.67 9.42 7.91
CA ILE A 95 -3.04 10.75 7.84
C ILE A 95 -3.01 11.39 9.23
N ALA A 96 -4.13 11.38 9.94
CA ALA A 96 -4.22 11.94 11.29
C ALA A 96 -3.24 11.27 12.26
N ALA A 97 -3.08 9.95 12.16
CA ALA A 97 -2.12 9.22 12.98
C ALA A 97 -0.67 9.54 12.59
N ALA A 98 -0.37 9.65 11.30
CA ALA A 98 0.97 9.99 10.81
C ALA A 98 1.40 11.39 11.26
N ILE A 99 0.50 12.39 11.20
CA ILE A 99 0.74 13.74 11.70
C ILE A 99 1.01 13.71 13.20
N LYS A 100 0.15 13.04 13.98
CA LYS A 100 0.27 12.99 15.43
C LYS A 100 1.59 12.37 15.90
N GLU A 101 2.01 11.29 15.28
CA GLU A 101 3.24 10.54 15.62
C GLU A 101 4.48 11.10 14.90
N LYS A 102 4.34 12.11 14.04
CA LYS A 102 5.41 12.61 13.13
C LYS A 102 6.02 11.46 12.30
N ALA A 103 5.20 10.46 11.97
CA ALA A 103 5.59 9.27 11.25
C ALA A 103 5.60 9.53 9.73
N THR A 104 6.42 8.79 9.00
CA THR A 104 6.32 8.74 7.53
C THR A 104 5.15 7.84 7.13
N LEU A 105 4.20 8.39 6.38
CA LEU A 105 3.12 7.63 5.78
C LEU A 105 3.58 7.05 4.45
N LEU A 106 3.60 5.73 4.35
CA LEU A 106 4.00 4.98 3.15
C LEU A 106 2.76 4.41 2.47
N LEU A 107 2.50 4.84 1.22
CA LEU A 107 1.37 4.38 0.42
C LEU A 107 1.83 3.53 -0.77
N PRO A 108 1.37 2.29 -0.94
CA PRO A 108 1.41 1.60 -2.22
C PRO A 108 0.44 2.28 -3.19
N GLY A 109 0.99 3.10 -4.08
CA GLY A 109 0.28 3.81 -5.12
C GLY A 109 -0.02 2.93 -6.34
N THR A 110 -0.67 3.50 -7.34
CA THR A 110 -1.07 2.77 -8.55
C THR A 110 -0.93 3.65 -9.79
N VAL A 111 -0.85 3.01 -10.96
CA VAL A 111 -0.89 3.70 -12.26
C VAL A 111 -2.32 4.00 -12.74
N TYR A 112 -3.37 3.63 -11.99
CA TYR A 112 -4.77 3.92 -12.35
C TYR A 112 -5.12 5.41 -12.28
N ASN A 113 -4.25 6.21 -11.69
CA ASN A 113 -4.34 7.68 -11.63
C ASN A 113 -4.23 8.32 -13.00
N TYR A 114 -3.62 7.65 -13.96
CA TYR A 114 -3.23 8.20 -15.24
C TYR A 114 -4.20 7.80 -16.35
N GLY A 115 -4.46 8.75 -17.26
CA GLY A 115 -5.19 8.55 -18.50
C GLY A 115 -4.26 8.34 -19.69
N PRO A 116 -4.83 8.15 -20.89
CA PRO A 116 -4.06 7.96 -22.12
C PRO A 116 -3.12 9.12 -22.47
N ASP A 117 -3.41 10.32 -21.97
CA ASP A 117 -2.65 11.55 -22.14
C ASP A 117 -1.26 11.52 -21.47
N ALA A 118 -1.05 10.61 -20.50
CA ALA A 118 0.21 10.48 -19.78
C ALA A 118 1.17 9.42 -20.38
N PHE A 119 0.73 8.65 -21.37
CA PHE A 119 1.57 7.61 -21.99
C PHE A 119 2.48 8.17 -23.11
N PRO A 120 3.58 7.50 -23.49
CA PRO A 120 4.02 6.17 -22.98
C PRO A 120 4.92 6.21 -21.73
N LEU A 121 5.34 7.38 -21.26
CA LEU A 121 6.30 7.50 -20.16
C LEU A 121 5.65 8.23 -18.98
N LEU A 122 5.42 7.49 -17.88
CA LEU A 122 4.91 8.07 -16.64
C LEU A 122 6.07 8.58 -15.78
N THR A 123 6.05 9.87 -15.51
CA THR A 123 6.94 10.52 -14.53
C THR A 123 6.16 10.81 -13.24
N GLU A 124 6.86 11.18 -12.17
CA GLU A 124 6.25 11.53 -10.88
C GLU A 124 5.26 12.70 -11.01
N ASN A 125 5.55 13.62 -11.92
CA ASN A 125 4.77 14.84 -12.18
C ASN A 125 3.83 14.72 -13.39
N ALA A 126 3.68 13.52 -13.98
CA ALA A 126 2.75 13.32 -15.08
C ALA A 126 1.31 13.70 -14.67
N PRO A 127 0.51 14.29 -15.57
CA PRO A 127 -0.86 14.68 -15.26
C PRO A 127 -1.71 13.48 -14.90
N GLN A 128 -2.51 13.61 -13.82
CA GLN A 128 -3.39 12.56 -13.35
C GLN A 128 -4.81 12.79 -13.85
N SER A 129 -5.10 12.26 -15.04
CA SER A 129 -6.40 12.37 -15.73
C SER A 129 -7.08 11.00 -15.83
N PRO A 130 -7.58 10.44 -14.70
CA PRO A 130 -8.09 9.07 -14.65
C PRO A 130 -9.37 8.91 -15.47
N VAL A 131 -9.45 7.83 -16.25
CA VAL A 131 -10.65 7.47 -17.03
C VAL A 131 -11.60 6.52 -16.29
N THR A 132 -11.29 6.14 -15.06
CA THR A 132 -12.08 5.21 -14.27
C THR A 132 -12.46 5.79 -12.90
N ARG A 133 -13.60 5.34 -12.33
CA ARG A 133 -13.99 5.71 -10.96
C ARG A 133 -12.92 5.33 -9.92
N LYS A 134 -12.27 4.18 -10.10
CA LYS A 134 -11.18 3.74 -9.20
C LYS A 134 -9.97 4.66 -9.32
N GLY A 135 -9.61 5.05 -10.53
CA GLY A 135 -8.55 6.03 -10.77
C GLY A 135 -8.85 7.37 -10.10
N ALA A 136 -10.08 7.89 -10.24
CA ALA A 136 -10.48 9.14 -9.59
C ALA A 136 -10.35 9.08 -8.05
N ILE A 137 -10.72 7.97 -7.42
CA ILE A 137 -10.52 7.78 -5.97
C ILE A 137 -9.02 7.77 -5.63
N ARG A 138 -8.19 7.13 -6.43
CA ARG A 138 -6.73 7.11 -6.22
C ARG A 138 -6.11 8.50 -6.37
N VAL A 139 -6.55 9.28 -7.35
CA VAL A 139 -6.14 10.69 -7.49
C VAL A 139 -6.52 11.48 -6.23
N GLU A 140 -7.75 11.32 -5.73
CA GLU A 140 -8.19 11.99 -4.51
C GLU A 140 -7.38 11.55 -3.28
N MET A 141 -7.00 10.27 -3.17
CA MET A 141 -6.09 9.81 -2.12
C MET A 141 -4.75 10.54 -2.16
N GLU A 142 -4.15 10.64 -3.34
CA GLU A 142 -2.86 11.33 -3.49
C GLU A 142 -2.97 12.84 -3.29
N ARG A 143 -4.10 13.45 -3.68
CA ARG A 143 -4.38 14.86 -3.39
C ARG A 143 -4.39 15.14 -1.87
N ARG A 144 -5.10 14.30 -1.09
CA ARG A 144 -5.13 14.41 0.38
C ARG A 144 -3.76 14.20 1.01
N LEU A 145 -2.98 13.28 0.47
CA LEU A 145 -1.61 13.05 0.95
C LEU A 145 -0.69 14.23 0.64
N ARG A 146 -0.85 14.86 -0.53
CA ARG A 146 -0.09 16.06 -0.90
C ARG A 146 -0.44 17.23 0.03
N GLU A 147 -1.74 17.47 0.28
CA GLU A 147 -2.19 18.46 1.26
C GLU A 147 -1.65 18.17 2.66
N ALA A 148 -1.64 16.91 3.07
CA ALA A 148 -1.06 16.53 4.36
C ALA A 148 0.44 16.81 4.41
N SER A 149 1.16 16.61 3.30
CA SER A 149 2.60 16.92 3.19
C SER A 149 2.86 18.44 3.30
N GLU A 150 2.05 19.26 2.63
CA GLU A 150 2.11 20.72 2.74
C GLU A 150 1.86 21.20 4.19
N ASN A 151 1.12 20.42 4.96
CA ASN A 151 0.85 20.65 6.40
C ASN A 151 1.82 19.88 7.33
N GLY A 152 2.99 19.50 6.83
CA GLY A 152 4.09 18.95 7.62
C GLY A 152 4.08 17.44 7.84
N ALA A 153 3.18 16.68 7.21
CA ALA A 153 3.27 15.23 7.19
C ALA A 153 4.38 14.76 6.24
N ARG A 154 5.11 13.72 6.62
CA ARG A 154 6.05 13.06 5.69
C ARG A 154 5.30 11.97 4.94
N VAL A 155 5.29 12.04 3.61
CA VAL A 155 4.56 11.11 2.75
C VAL A 155 5.50 10.50 1.71
N LEU A 156 5.42 9.20 1.53
CA LEU A 156 6.11 8.47 0.47
C LEU A 156 5.10 7.62 -0.29
N ILE A 157 4.95 7.86 -1.60
CA ILE A 157 4.04 7.13 -2.48
C ILE A 157 4.88 6.34 -3.48
N VAL A 158 4.71 5.03 -3.50
CA VAL A 158 5.36 4.15 -4.48
C VAL A 158 4.31 3.60 -5.43
N ARG A 159 4.24 4.17 -6.64
CA ARG A 159 3.26 3.77 -7.65
C ARG A 159 3.73 2.52 -8.39
N ALA A 160 2.84 1.57 -8.56
CA ALA A 160 3.10 0.32 -9.26
C ALA A 160 1.93 -0.06 -10.18
N GLY A 161 2.22 -0.89 -11.16
CA GLY A 161 1.21 -1.56 -11.99
C GLY A 161 0.50 -2.70 -11.26
N ASP A 162 -0.10 -3.61 -12.01
CA ASP A 162 -0.80 -4.76 -11.45
C ASP A 162 0.16 -5.79 -10.86
N PHE A 163 -0.14 -6.26 -9.67
CA PHE A 163 0.73 -7.17 -8.94
C PHE A 163 0.64 -8.61 -9.45
N PHE A 164 1.80 -9.26 -9.53
CA PHE A 164 1.93 -10.71 -9.70
C PHE A 164 3.00 -11.26 -8.73
N GLY A 165 3.06 -12.60 -8.63
CA GLY A 165 4.04 -13.28 -7.79
C GLY A 165 3.49 -13.79 -6.46
N PRO A 166 4.36 -14.25 -5.54
CA PRO A 166 3.96 -14.76 -4.24
C PRO A 166 3.16 -13.73 -3.44
N GLY A 167 2.13 -14.17 -2.71
CA GLY A 167 1.28 -13.28 -1.91
C GLY A 167 0.28 -12.44 -2.70
N ALA A 168 0.34 -12.38 -4.03
CA ALA A 168 -0.56 -11.60 -4.88
C ALA A 168 -1.91 -12.29 -5.19
N SER A 169 -2.44 -13.09 -4.26
CA SER A 169 -3.67 -13.88 -4.46
C SER A 169 -4.91 -13.02 -4.75
N ASN A 170 -4.93 -11.78 -4.29
CA ASN A 170 -6.02 -10.83 -4.53
C ASN A 170 -5.82 -9.97 -5.79
N SER A 171 -4.75 -10.19 -6.57
CA SER A 171 -4.56 -9.51 -7.84
C SER A 171 -5.46 -10.11 -8.92
N TRP A 172 -5.86 -9.30 -9.87
CA TRP A 172 -6.65 -9.83 -10.99
C TRP A 172 -5.83 -10.77 -11.89
N PHE A 173 -4.51 -10.69 -11.88
CA PHE A 173 -3.62 -11.68 -12.48
C PHE A 173 -3.94 -13.08 -11.93
N SER A 174 -3.94 -13.23 -10.61
CA SER A 174 -4.22 -14.52 -9.95
C SER A 174 -5.69 -14.93 -10.02
N GLN A 175 -6.62 -13.98 -10.15
CA GLN A 175 -8.05 -14.27 -10.18
C GLN A 175 -8.60 -14.50 -11.58
N GLY A 176 -8.03 -13.85 -12.60
CA GLY A 176 -8.59 -13.82 -13.94
C GLY A 176 -7.69 -14.41 -15.05
N LEU A 177 -6.36 -14.38 -14.89
CA LEU A 177 -5.44 -14.77 -15.96
C LEU A 177 -4.84 -16.17 -15.77
N VAL A 178 -4.61 -16.58 -14.52
CA VAL A 178 -3.99 -17.89 -14.22
C VAL A 178 -4.80 -18.66 -13.18
N LYS A 179 -4.71 -19.99 -13.23
CA LYS A 179 -5.25 -20.87 -12.19
C LYS A 179 -4.09 -21.36 -11.33
N LEU A 180 -4.02 -20.90 -10.07
CA LEU A 180 -2.97 -21.30 -9.13
C LEU A 180 -2.91 -22.83 -8.98
N GLY A 181 -1.71 -23.38 -9.00
CA GLY A 181 -1.47 -24.82 -8.82
C GLY A 181 -1.92 -25.70 -10.00
N LYS A 182 -2.24 -25.13 -11.16
CA LYS A 182 -2.58 -25.87 -12.38
C LYS A 182 -1.56 -25.59 -13.48
N PRO A 183 -1.29 -26.58 -14.36
CA PRO A 183 -0.49 -26.35 -15.56
C PRO A 183 -1.10 -25.26 -16.43
N VAL A 184 -0.28 -24.37 -16.94
CA VAL A 184 -0.72 -23.30 -17.84
C VAL A 184 -1.00 -23.92 -19.22
N LYS A 185 -2.27 -24.00 -19.60
CA LYS A 185 -2.73 -24.48 -20.93
C LYS A 185 -3.16 -23.34 -21.84
N THR A 186 -3.58 -22.22 -21.24
CA THR A 186 -4.08 -21.05 -21.96
C THR A 186 -3.58 -19.80 -21.23
N VAL A 187 -3.13 -18.82 -22.00
CA VAL A 187 -2.76 -17.49 -21.48
C VAL A 187 -3.79 -16.50 -22.01
N SER A 188 -4.55 -15.91 -21.09
CA SER A 188 -5.48 -14.82 -21.41
C SER A 188 -4.71 -13.50 -21.46
N ARG A 189 -4.86 -12.77 -22.57
CA ARG A 189 -4.22 -11.47 -22.74
C ARG A 189 -5.22 -10.37 -22.41
N PRO A 190 -4.90 -9.44 -21.48
CA PRO A 190 -5.86 -8.41 -21.06
C PRO A 190 -5.98 -7.25 -22.04
N SER A 191 -5.09 -7.12 -23.03
CA SER A 191 -5.02 -5.99 -23.95
C SER A 191 -4.93 -6.44 -25.41
N SER A 192 -5.24 -5.54 -26.33
CA SER A 192 -5.04 -5.74 -27.76
C SER A 192 -3.55 -5.90 -28.11
N PRO A 193 -3.21 -6.54 -29.26
CA PRO A 193 -1.84 -6.61 -29.75
C PRO A 193 -1.19 -5.22 -29.83
N GLY A 194 0.07 -5.10 -29.38
CA GLY A 194 0.81 -3.84 -29.41
C GLY A 194 0.59 -2.93 -28.20
N ILE A 195 -0.40 -3.20 -27.34
CA ILE A 195 -0.62 -2.42 -26.09
C ILE A 195 0.11 -3.10 -24.94
N GLY A 196 1.03 -2.36 -24.31
CA GLY A 196 1.75 -2.81 -23.11
C GLY A 196 0.84 -2.86 -21.89
N HIS A 197 1.26 -3.59 -20.86
CA HIS A 197 0.61 -3.64 -19.56
C HIS A 197 1.67 -3.54 -18.45
N ALA A 198 1.43 -2.68 -17.47
CA ALA A 198 2.36 -2.49 -16.36
C ALA A 198 2.18 -3.60 -15.33
N TRP A 199 3.06 -4.60 -15.36
CA TRP A 199 3.15 -5.66 -14.36
C TRP A 199 4.21 -5.34 -13.32
N ALA A 200 3.90 -5.58 -12.05
CA ALA A 200 4.81 -5.36 -10.94
C ALA A 200 4.95 -6.62 -10.09
N TYR A 201 6.18 -7.13 -9.96
CA TYR A 201 6.46 -8.26 -9.07
C TYR A 201 6.34 -7.79 -7.63
N LEU A 202 5.39 -8.36 -6.89
CA LEU A 202 4.99 -7.86 -5.59
C LEU A 202 6.14 -7.78 -4.57
N PRO A 203 7.06 -8.78 -4.47
CA PRO A 203 8.22 -8.68 -3.59
C PRO A 203 9.18 -7.53 -3.94
N ASP A 204 9.38 -7.25 -5.23
CA ASP A 204 10.26 -6.15 -5.67
C ASP A 204 9.65 -4.79 -5.35
N VAL A 205 8.33 -4.66 -5.47
CA VAL A 205 7.63 -3.43 -5.06
C VAL A 205 7.81 -3.19 -3.56
N ALA A 206 7.64 -4.21 -2.73
CA ALA A 206 7.86 -4.10 -1.30
C ALA A 206 9.32 -3.75 -0.97
N GLN A 207 10.28 -4.36 -1.65
CA GLN A 207 11.71 -4.05 -1.50
C GLN A 207 12.02 -2.61 -1.92
N THR A 208 11.45 -2.14 -3.02
CA THR A 208 11.57 -0.75 -3.48
C THR A 208 11.01 0.23 -2.44
N MET A 209 9.84 -0.09 -1.87
CA MET A 209 9.24 0.72 -0.80
C MET A 209 10.18 0.86 0.41
N LEU A 210 10.83 -0.23 0.83
CA LEU A 210 11.79 -0.20 1.93
C LEU A 210 13.06 0.58 1.58
N ALA A 211 13.62 0.36 0.40
CA ALA A 211 14.82 1.07 -0.06
C ALA A 211 14.60 2.58 -0.15
N LEU A 212 13.45 3.03 -0.65
CA LEU A 212 13.07 4.44 -0.67
C LEU A 212 12.83 4.99 0.73
N LEU A 213 12.22 4.20 1.61
CA LEU A 213 11.99 4.58 2.99
C LEU A 213 13.31 4.81 3.75
N GLU A 214 14.34 4.00 3.49
CA GLU A 214 15.69 4.20 4.06
C GLU A 214 16.38 5.47 3.54
N LYS A 215 16.07 5.86 2.32
CA LYS A 215 16.59 7.08 1.68
C LYS A 215 15.69 8.31 1.84
N ARG A 216 14.63 8.24 2.64
CA ARG A 216 13.59 9.27 2.71
C ARG A 216 14.12 10.68 3.02
N SER A 217 15.19 10.80 3.83
CA SER A 217 15.80 12.09 4.12
C SER A 217 16.47 12.76 2.91
N ALA A 218 16.82 11.98 1.88
CA ALA A 218 17.36 12.48 0.63
C ALA A 218 16.27 12.75 -0.43
N LEU A 219 15.02 12.34 -0.16
CA LEU A 219 13.88 12.57 -1.04
C LEU A 219 13.06 13.81 -0.66
N ASP A 220 13.36 14.42 0.48
CA ASP A 220 12.69 15.61 1.01
C ASP A 220 13.25 16.93 0.43
N ALA A 221 14.01 16.85 -0.67
CA ALA A 221 14.64 18.00 -1.33
C ALA A 221 13.87 18.49 -2.56
#